data_55d52bdf5445e68027b76bae57748985
#
_entry.id   55d52bdf5445e68027b76bae57748985
#
_cell.length_a   1.000
_cell.length_b   1.000
_cell.length_c   1.000
_cell.angle_alpha   90.00
_cell.angle_beta   90.00
_cell.angle_gamma   90.00
#
_symmetry.space_group_name_H-M   'P 1'
#
loop_
_entity.id
_entity.type
_entity.pdbx_description
1 polymer ?
#
loop_
_entity_poly.entity_id
_entity_poly.type
_entity_poly.pdbx_seq_one_letter_code
_entity_poly.pdbx_strand_id
1 'polypeptide(L)'
;MSPVWTTIFEILFLKKKPGWQRVISLALAIGGLWVVFSENKIIPLPQNSGDWIAFAGGAIFAAGMIRLEVIKTEGIFPLVMSFFFYGALFNIVIGFLLSDYLGPIPSIDSFLSMSILLTLFSLFFYIPTIIIILWAPTQIGAGICSILFLSEVLVGAVTSSILTDEPFGWRQILGSSLIIIGGILAIVLSPKENISFNK
;
A
#
# COMPACT_ATOMS: atom_id res chain seq x y z
N MET A 1 1.30 -2.09 7.75
CA MET A 1 1.96 -3.41 8.04
C MET A 1 2.56 -4.12 6.81
N SER A 2 2.25 -3.68 5.58
CA SER A 2 2.81 -4.30 4.36
C SER A 2 4.35 -4.40 4.31
N PRO A 3 5.18 -3.42 4.76
CA PRO A 3 6.63 -3.54 4.69
C PRO A 3 7.22 -4.70 5.50
N VAL A 4 6.59 -5.03 6.64
CA VAL A 4 7.00 -6.18 7.46
C VAL A 4 6.76 -7.47 6.71
N TRP A 5 5.54 -7.64 6.18
CA TRP A 5 5.17 -8.80 5.39
C TRP A 5 6.00 -8.94 4.14
N THR A 6 6.23 -7.83 3.41
CA THR A 6 7.07 -7.85 2.21
C THR A 6 8.48 -8.32 2.54
N THR A 7 9.09 -7.81 3.63
CA THR A 7 10.43 -8.23 4.03
C THR A 7 10.47 -9.72 4.41
N ILE A 8 9.47 -10.20 5.15
CA ILE A 8 9.36 -11.64 5.49
C ILE A 8 9.25 -12.48 4.21
N PHE A 9 8.40 -12.09 3.28
CA PHE A 9 8.19 -12.83 2.03
C PHE A 9 9.39 -12.77 1.09
N GLU A 10 10.13 -11.67 1.03
CA GLU A 10 11.39 -11.61 0.28
C GLU A 10 12.43 -12.58 0.83
N ILE A 11 12.54 -12.70 2.16
CA ILE A 11 13.44 -13.67 2.79
C ILE A 11 12.98 -15.10 2.49
N LEU A 12 11.70 -15.40 2.63
CA LEU A 12 11.15 -16.74 2.49
C LEU A 12 11.09 -17.21 1.02
N PHE A 13 10.59 -16.37 0.12
CA PHE A 13 10.32 -16.76 -1.27
C PHE A 13 11.44 -16.38 -2.23
N LEU A 14 12.06 -15.21 -2.05
CA LEU A 14 13.13 -14.75 -2.93
C LEU A 14 14.52 -15.08 -2.38
N LYS A 15 14.62 -15.61 -1.15
CA LYS A 15 15.88 -15.89 -0.45
C LYS A 15 16.81 -14.66 -0.40
N LYS A 16 16.26 -13.46 -0.51
CA LYS A 16 17.00 -12.20 -0.40
C LYS A 16 17.41 -11.99 1.05
N LYS A 17 18.69 -11.66 1.27
CA LYS A 17 19.17 -11.23 2.58
C LYS A 17 19.04 -9.70 2.65
N PRO A 18 18.17 -9.14 3.51
CA PRO A 18 18.09 -7.70 3.64
C PRO A 18 19.41 -7.16 4.15
N GLY A 19 20.00 -6.22 3.42
CA GLY A 19 21.18 -5.50 3.90
C GLY A 19 20.83 -4.70 5.18
N TRP A 20 21.85 -4.42 6.01
CA TRP A 20 21.67 -3.64 7.25
C TRP A 20 21.00 -2.29 7.01
N GLN A 21 21.28 -1.67 5.87
CA GLN A 21 20.68 -0.39 5.43
C GLN A 21 19.15 -0.50 5.31
N ARG A 22 18.68 -1.59 4.74
CA ARG A 22 17.24 -1.86 4.60
C ARG A 22 16.58 -2.13 5.92
N VAL A 23 17.26 -2.81 6.83
CA VAL A 23 16.75 -3.04 8.20
C VAL A 23 16.58 -1.72 8.94
N ILE A 24 17.54 -0.78 8.80
CA ILE A 24 17.43 0.55 9.39
C ILE A 24 16.28 1.34 8.77
N SER A 25 16.16 1.36 7.44
CA SER A 25 15.06 2.05 6.75
C SER A 25 13.70 1.51 7.19
N LEU A 26 13.58 0.20 7.31
CA LEU A 26 12.37 -0.47 7.79
C LEU A 26 12.06 -0.12 9.26
N ALA A 27 13.08 -0.13 10.12
CA ALA A 27 12.93 0.22 11.53
C ALA A 27 12.50 1.68 11.71
N LEU A 28 13.07 2.61 10.95
CA LEU A 28 12.66 4.02 10.97
C LEU A 28 11.23 4.20 10.46
N ALA A 29 10.86 3.54 9.38
CA ALA A 29 9.52 3.64 8.80
C ALA A 29 8.45 3.06 9.74
N ILE A 30 8.70 1.90 10.35
CA ILE A 30 7.80 1.28 11.34
C ILE A 30 7.77 2.09 12.64
N GLY A 31 8.91 2.57 13.10
CA GLY A 31 9.00 3.45 14.27
C GLY A 31 8.23 4.75 14.06
N GLY A 32 8.33 5.34 12.88
CA GLY A 32 7.54 6.51 12.49
C GLY A 32 6.04 6.22 12.49
N LEU A 33 5.62 5.11 11.90
CA LEU A 33 4.24 4.66 11.93
C LEU A 33 3.73 4.47 13.37
N TRP A 34 4.54 3.87 14.22
CA TRP A 34 4.21 3.73 15.63
C TRP A 34 4.00 5.09 16.30
N VAL A 35 4.91 6.04 16.11
CA VAL A 35 4.80 7.39 16.70
C VAL A 35 3.52 8.08 16.26
N VAL A 36 3.12 7.96 14.98
CA VAL A 36 1.86 8.53 14.46
C VAL A 36 0.64 7.92 15.16
N PHE A 37 0.60 6.60 15.33
CA PHE A 37 -0.58 5.89 15.83
C PHE A 37 -0.60 5.63 17.33
N SER A 38 0.46 5.93 18.09
CA SER A 38 0.51 5.63 19.52
C SER A 38 -0.14 6.73 20.37
N GLU A 39 -1.42 6.96 20.22
CA GLU A 39 -2.09 8.02 20.97
C GLU A 39 -2.26 7.73 22.47
N ASN A 40 -2.34 6.51 22.92
CA ASN A 40 -2.40 6.15 24.36
C ASN A 40 -2.12 4.67 24.63
N LYS A 41 -1.58 3.92 23.68
CA LYS A 41 -1.33 2.47 23.85
C LYS A 41 0.10 2.13 23.50
N ILE A 42 0.71 1.33 24.35
CA ILE A 42 2.12 0.94 24.28
C ILE A 42 2.42 0.12 23.00
N ILE A 43 1.44 -0.63 22.47
CA ILE A 43 1.59 -1.43 21.27
C ILE A 43 0.27 -1.40 20.47
N PRO A 44 0.26 -1.03 19.18
CA PRO A 44 -0.92 -1.09 18.32
C PRO A 44 -1.17 -2.56 17.88
N LEU A 45 -1.67 -3.38 18.78
CA LEU A 45 -2.11 -4.74 18.48
C LEU A 45 -3.53 -4.72 17.91
N PRO A 46 -3.88 -5.63 16.98
CA PRO A 46 -5.24 -5.82 16.51
C PRO A 46 -6.19 -6.07 17.68
N GLN A 47 -7.24 -5.26 17.81
CA GLN A 47 -8.18 -5.31 18.95
C GLN A 47 -9.56 -5.82 18.54
N ASN A 48 -9.88 -5.73 17.26
CA ASN A 48 -11.17 -6.12 16.72
C ASN A 48 -11.00 -6.97 15.43
N SER A 49 -12.08 -7.56 14.96
CA SER A 49 -12.07 -8.37 13.74
C SER A 49 -11.63 -7.57 12.50
N GLY A 50 -11.95 -6.27 12.44
CA GLY A 50 -11.52 -5.39 11.35
C GLY A 50 -10.01 -5.22 11.30
N ASP A 51 -9.36 -5.07 12.45
CA ASP A 51 -7.90 -4.96 12.54
C ASP A 51 -7.21 -6.24 12.06
N TRP A 52 -7.77 -7.41 12.39
CA TRP A 52 -7.26 -8.70 11.90
C TRP A 52 -7.43 -8.86 10.39
N ILE A 53 -8.58 -8.43 9.84
CA ILE A 53 -8.81 -8.41 8.40
C ILE A 53 -7.82 -7.46 7.70
N ALA A 54 -7.61 -6.27 8.25
CA ALA A 54 -6.63 -5.32 7.72
C ALA A 54 -5.19 -5.86 7.78
N PHE A 55 -4.83 -6.56 8.86
CA PHE A 55 -3.53 -7.21 9.01
C PHE A 55 -3.32 -8.32 7.97
N ALA A 56 -4.33 -9.17 7.75
CA ALA A 56 -4.32 -10.20 6.72
C ALA A 56 -4.29 -9.59 5.31
N GLY A 57 -5.04 -8.51 5.08
CA GLY A 57 -5.02 -7.73 3.83
C GLY A 57 -3.62 -7.21 3.50
N GLY A 58 -2.88 -6.71 4.50
CA GLY A 58 -1.49 -6.31 4.36
C GLY A 58 -0.56 -7.46 3.92
N ALA A 59 -0.78 -8.67 4.42
CA ALA A 59 -0.03 -9.85 4.01
C ALA A 59 -0.35 -10.26 2.56
N ILE A 60 -1.62 -10.27 2.18
CA ILE A 60 -2.06 -10.58 0.81
C ILE A 60 -1.50 -9.56 -0.18
N PHE A 61 -1.56 -8.27 0.16
CA PHE A 61 -0.99 -7.21 -0.65
C PHE A 61 0.53 -7.39 -0.83
N ALA A 62 1.26 -7.69 0.25
CA ALA A 62 2.69 -7.94 0.19
C ALA A 62 3.03 -9.17 -0.68
N ALA A 63 2.24 -10.24 -0.62
CA ALA A 63 2.39 -11.40 -1.48
C ALA A 63 2.20 -11.04 -2.97
N GLY A 64 1.21 -10.19 -3.27
CA GLY A 64 1.00 -9.64 -4.60
C GLY A 64 2.20 -8.84 -5.10
N MET A 65 2.76 -7.96 -4.25
CA MET A 65 3.95 -7.16 -4.57
C MET A 65 5.17 -8.05 -4.90
N ILE A 66 5.41 -9.09 -4.11
CA ILE A 66 6.48 -10.07 -4.37
C ILE A 66 6.24 -10.79 -5.71
N ARG A 67 4.99 -11.16 -5.98
CA ARG A 67 4.66 -11.81 -7.25
C ARG A 67 4.92 -10.91 -8.44
N LEU A 68 4.60 -9.62 -8.34
CA LEU A 68 4.88 -8.63 -9.39
C LEU A 68 6.38 -8.48 -9.65
N GLU A 69 7.20 -8.46 -8.61
CA GLU A 69 8.65 -8.41 -8.74
C GLU A 69 9.24 -9.61 -9.50
N VAL A 70 8.66 -10.80 -9.29
CA VAL A 70 9.16 -12.05 -9.91
C VAL A 70 8.72 -12.19 -11.36
N ILE A 71 7.46 -11.83 -11.69
CA ILE A 71 6.86 -12.14 -12.99
C ILE A 71 7.54 -11.38 -14.13
N LYS A 72 8.13 -10.19 -13.91
CA LYS A 72 8.77 -9.36 -14.95
C LYS A 72 7.98 -9.37 -16.24
N THR A 73 6.72 -8.98 -16.16
CA THR A 73 5.79 -9.01 -17.31
C THR A 73 6.32 -8.18 -18.47
N GLU A 74 6.19 -8.71 -19.70
CA GLU A 74 6.59 -8.03 -20.93
C GLU A 74 5.78 -6.76 -21.24
N GLY A 75 4.73 -6.46 -20.45
CA GLY A 75 3.93 -5.25 -20.59
C GLY A 75 3.04 -4.96 -19.38
N ILE A 76 2.90 -3.68 -19.05
CA ILE A 76 2.04 -3.22 -17.97
C ILE A 76 0.54 -3.37 -18.31
N PHE A 77 0.17 -3.25 -19.58
CA PHE A 77 -1.21 -3.23 -20.02
C PHE A 77 -1.98 -4.52 -19.68
N PRO A 78 -1.50 -5.74 -20.02
CA PRO A 78 -2.18 -6.98 -19.62
C PRO A 78 -2.35 -7.11 -18.11
N LEU A 79 -1.36 -6.65 -17.34
CA LEU A 79 -1.39 -6.68 -15.88
C LEU A 79 -2.49 -5.78 -15.33
N VAL A 80 -2.58 -4.56 -15.83
CA VAL A 80 -3.62 -3.58 -15.43
C VAL A 80 -5.01 -4.08 -15.82
N MET A 81 -5.17 -4.62 -17.03
CA MET A 81 -6.44 -5.19 -17.49
C MET A 81 -6.87 -6.36 -16.60
N SER A 82 -5.95 -7.28 -16.31
CA SER A 82 -6.23 -8.40 -15.40
C SER A 82 -6.62 -7.93 -14.01
N PHE A 83 -5.92 -6.93 -13.47
CA PHE A 83 -6.24 -6.35 -12.15
C PHE A 83 -7.66 -5.80 -12.12
N PHE A 84 -8.05 -5.00 -13.12
CA PHE A 84 -9.41 -4.45 -13.18
C PHE A 84 -10.47 -5.51 -13.40
N PHE A 85 -10.23 -6.47 -14.29
CA PHE A 85 -11.18 -7.53 -14.59
C PHE A 85 -11.44 -8.42 -13.38
N TYR A 86 -10.39 -9.00 -12.80
CA TYR A 86 -10.53 -9.87 -11.63
C TYR A 86 -10.95 -9.10 -10.39
N GLY A 87 -10.47 -7.85 -10.23
CA GLY A 87 -10.89 -6.97 -9.15
C GLY A 87 -12.39 -6.65 -9.22
N ALA A 88 -12.93 -6.34 -10.39
CA ALA A 88 -14.36 -6.11 -10.57
C ALA A 88 -15.17 -7.38 -10.28
N LEU A 89 -14.76 -8.52 -10.82
CA LEU A 89 -15.42 -9.81 -10.56
C LEU A 89 -15.44 -10.14 -9.06
N PHE A 90 -14.30 -9.99 -8.38
CA PHE A 90 -14.18 -10.25 -6.95
C PHE A 90 -15.06 -9.29 -6.13
N ASN A 91 -15.08 -8.00 -6.46
CA ASN A 91 -15.91 -7.01 -5.77
C ASN A 91 -17.41 -7.30 -5.95
N ILE A 92 -17.85 -7.74 -7.15
CA ILE A 92 -19.23 -8.14 -7.39
C ILE A 92 -19.59 -9.32 -6.49
N VAL A 93 -18.76 -10.38 -6.46
CA VAL A 93 -19.00 -11.57 -5.64
C VAL A 93 -19.06 -11.22 -4.16
N ILE A 94 -18.09 -10.43 -3.65
CA ILE A 94 -18.05 -9.99 -2.25
C ILE A 94 -19.25 -9.10 -1.93
N GLY A 95 -19.63 -8.20 -2.83
CA GLY A 95 -20.80 -7.33 -2.66
C GLY A 95 -22.09 -8.12 -2.49
N PHE A 96 -22.27 -9.20 -3.25
CA PHE A 96 -23.42 -10.09 -3.08
C PHE A 96 -23.36 -10.90 -1.79
N LEU A 97 -22.19 -11.45 -1.44
CA LEU A 97 -22.02 -12.28 -0.25
C LEU A 97 -22.16 -11.49 1.06
N LEU A 98 -21.77 -10.23 1.04
CA LEU A 98 -21.76 -9.36 2.21
C LEU A 98 -22.85 -8.26 2.15
N SER A 99 -23.86 -8.40 1.27
CA SER A 99 -24.93 -7.40 1.10
C SER A 99 -25.63 -7.04 2.41
N ASP A 100 -25.83 -8.02 3.29
CA ASP A 100 -26.47 -7.83 4.59
C ASP A 100 -25.64 -6.96 5.56
N TYR A 101 -24.32 -6.91 5.36
CA TYR A 101 -23.37 -6.14 6.19
C TYR A 101 -22.99 -4.81 5.58
N LEU A 102 -22.97 -4.70 4.24
CA LEU A 102 -22.53 -3.51 3.51
C LEU A 102 -23.63 -2.46 3.35
N GLY A 103 -24.87 -2.82 3.70
CA GLY A 103 -26.03 -1.95 3.52
C GLY A 103 -26.66 -2.07 2.12
N PRO A 104 -27.72 -1.30 1.86
CA PRO A 104 -28.48 -1.41 0.62
C PRO A 104 -27.64 -1.03 -0.60
N ILE A 105 -27.79 -1.79 -1.67
CA ILE A 105 -27.16 -1.49 -2.96
C ILE A 105 -27.66 -0.10 -3.44
N PRO A 106 -26.78 0.80 -3.84
CA PRO A 106 -27.16 2.12 -4.35
C PRO A 106 -28.17 1.99 -5.50
N SER A 107 -29.17 2.88 -5.51
CA SER A 107 -30.13 2.92 -6.63
C SER A 107 -29.44 3.29 -7.94
N ILE A 108 -29.97 2.85 -9.06
CA ILE A 108 -29.46 3.19 -10.39
C ILE A 108 -29.41 4.69 -10.60
N ASP A 109 -30.41 5.43 -10.10
CA ASP A 109 -30.46 6.89 -10.20
C ASP A 109 -29.33 7.56 -9.42
N SER A 110 -29.01 7.07 -8.22
CA SER A 110 -27.88 7.55 -7.43
C SER A 110 -26.54 7.27 -8.13
N PHE A 111 -26.41 6.11 -8.76
CA PHE A 111 -25.22 5.77 -9.53
C PHE A 111 -25.08 6.65 -10.77
N LEU A 112 -26.15 6.87 -11.52
CA LEU A 112 -26.15 7.72 -12.72
C LEU A 112 -25.86 9.18 -12.39
N SER A 113 -26.38 9.70 -11.29
CA SER A 113 -26.14 11.09 -10.85
C SER A 113 -24.66 11.36 -10.54
N MET A 114 -23.92 10.33 -10.05
CA MET A 114 -22.49 10.43 -9.71
C MET A 114 -21.58 9.90 -10.83
N SER A 115 -22.12 9.36 -11.91
CA SER A 115 -21.35 8.64 -12.94
C SER A 115 -20.24 9.49 -13.57
N ILE A 116 -20.51 10.77 -13.84
CA ILE A 116 -19.52 11.70 -14.43
C ILE A 116 -18.36 11.90 -13.46
N LEU A 117 -18.65 12.18 -12.18
CA LEU A 117 -17.64 12.39 -11.16
C LEU A 117 -16.79 11.14 -10.95
N LEU A 118 -17.44 9.96 -10.84
CA LEU A 118 -16.75 8.67 -10.70
C LEU A 118 -15.88 8.36 -11.90
N THR A 119 -16.35 8.65 -13.12
CA THR A 119 -15.58 8.43 -14.36
C THR A 119 -14.36 9.34 -14.41
N LEU A 120 -14.52 10.64 -14.11
CA LEU A 120 -13.40 11.59 -14.08
C LEU A 120 -12.38 11.20 -13.01
N PHE A 121 -12.85 10.88 -11.81
CA PHE A 121 -11.96 10.42 -10.72
C PHE A 121 -11.21 9.15 -11.11
N SER A 122 -11.89 8.16 -11.70
CA SER A 122 -11.26 6.92 -12.14
C SER A 122 -10.22 7.14 -13.22
N LEU A 123 -10.53 7.99 -14.21
CA LEU A 123 -9.64 8.25 -15.34
C LEU A 123 -8.38 9.03 -14.93
N PHE A 124 -8.53 10.05 -14.09
CA PHE A 124 -7.43 10.96 -13.77
C PHE A 124 -6.63 10.55 -12.53
N PHE A 125 -7.23 9.81 -11.60
CA PHE A 125 -6.57 9.43 -10.35
C PHE A 125 -6.44 7.92 -10.19
N TYR A 126 -7.51 7.16 -10.30
CA TYR A 126 -7.49 5.74 -9.93
C TYR A 126 -6.67 4.90 -10.93
N ILE A 127 -6.91 5.03 -12.23
CA ILE A 127 -6.18 4.29 -13.26
C ILE A 127 -4.67 4.61 -13.24
N PRO A 128 -4.21 5.89 -13.25
CA PRO A 128 -2.80 6.21 -13.15
C PRO A 128 -2.15 5.67 -11.86
N THR A 129 -2.84 5.75 -10.73
CA THR A 129 -2.35 5.22 -9.46
C THR A 129 -2.14 3.71 -9.53
N ILE A 130 -3.12 2.96 -10.04
CA ILE A 130 -3.01 1.49 -10.20
C ILE A 130 -1.88 1.11 -11.14
N ILE A 131 -1.69 1.84 -12.25
CA ILE A 131 -0.57 1.63 -13.16
C ILE A 131 0.76 1.75 -12.41
N ILE A 132 0.93 2.80 -11.61
CA ILE A 132 2.14 3.03 -10.81
C ILE A 132 2.33 1.93 -9.76
N ILE A 133 1.28 1.57 -9.01
CA ILE A 133 1.32 0.54 -7.98
C ILE A 133 1.71 -0.82 -8.57
N LEU A 134 1.22 -1.18 -9.74
CA LEU A 134 1.54 -2.44 -10.38
C LEU A 134 2.92 -2.43 -11.06
N TRP A 135 3.34 -1.28 -11.59
CA TRP A 135 4.61 -1.13 -12.31
C TRP A 135 5.81 -1.00 -11.37
N ALA A 136 5.70 -0.21 -10.31
CA ALA A 136 6.84 0.12 -9.45
C ALA A 136 7.55 -1.11 -8.83
N PRO A 137 6.86 -2.16 -8.32
CA PRO A 137 7.53 -3.34 -7.80
C PRO A 137 8.38 -4.09 -8.82
N THR A 138 8.00 -4.01 -10.11
CA THR A 138 8.77 -4.64 -11.20
C THR A 138 10.09 -3.93 -11.48
N GLN A 139 10.21 -2.65 -11.11
CA GLN A 139 11.37 -1.80 -11.37
C GLN A 139 12.32 -1.68 -10.17
N ILE A 140 11.78 -1.39 -9.01
CA ILE A 140 12.61 -1.09 -7.82
C ILE A 140 12.50 -2.16 -6.72
N GLY A 141 11.73 -3.22 -6.97
CA GLY A 141 11.51 -4.31 -6.02
C GLY A 141 10.41 -4.02 -5.00
N ALA A 142 9.77 -5.10 -4.56
CA ALA A 142 8.61 -5.03 -3.67
C ALA A 142 8.92 -4.39 -2.32
N GLY A 143 10.10 -4.67 -1.77
CA GLY A 143 10.48 -4.16 -0.47
C GLY A 143 10.70 -2.66 -0.41
N ILE A 144 11.32 -2.05 -1.41
CA ILE A 144 11.47 -0.60 -1.49
C ILE A 144 10.10 0.04 -1.69
N CYS A 145 9.31 -0.49 -2.62
CA CYS A 145 7.93 -0.02 -2.84
C CYS A 145 7.10 -0.02 -1.57
N SER A 146 7.17 -1.10 -0.79
CA SER A 146 6.38 -1.21 0.44
C SER A 146 6.76 -0.17 1.50
N ILE A 147 8.05 0.22 1.59
CA ILE A 147 8.48 1.30 2.46
C ILE A 147 7.99 2.66 1.93
N LEU A 148 8.07 2.88 0.62
CA LEU A 148 7.58 4.10 0.00
C LEU A 148 6.07 4.29 0.16
N PHE A 149 5.29 3.21 0.12
CA PHE A 149 3.85 3.28 0.35
C PHE A 149 3.48 3.71 1.77
N LEU A 150 4.40 3.65 2.74
CA LEU A 150 4.14 4.26 4.06
C LEU A 150 3.99 5.79 3.99
N SER A 151 4.50 6.44 2.94
CA SER A 151 4.25 7.86 2.71
C SER A 151 2.77 8.18 2.48
N GLU A 152 1.96 7.21 2.04
CA GLU A 152 0.50 7.33 1.92
C GLU A 152 -0.15 7.63 3.27
N VAL A 153 0.36 7.01 4.34
CA VAL A 153 -0.12 7.27 5.71
C VAL A 153 0.12 8.73 6.10
N LEU A 154 1.26 9.29 5.69
CA LEU A 154 1.57 10.70 5.92
C LEU A 154 0.60 11.62 5.18
N VAL A 155 0.40 11.35 3.87
CA VAL A 155 -0.54 12.13 3.06
C VAL A 155 -1.95 12.04 3.65
N GLY A 156 -2.38 10.83 4.06
CA GLY A 156 -3.66 10.61 4.73
C GLY A 156 -3.80 11.43 6.01
N ALA A 157 -2.80 11.41 6.89
CA ALA A 157 -2.81 12.16 8.15
C ALA A 157 -2.86 13.68 7.94
N VAL A 158 -2.09 14.20 6.97
CA VAL A 158 -2.12 15.63 6.62
C VAL A 158 -3.48 16.02 6.03
N THR A 159 -4.00 15.20 5.12
CA THR A 159 -5.30 15.46 4.47
C THR A 159 -6.43 15.39 5.48
N SER A 160 -6.44 14.41 6.37
CA SER A 160 -7.41 14.31 7.47
C SER A 160 -7.38 15.56 8.34
N SER A 161 -6.18 15.99 8.76
CA SER A 161 -6.04 17.20 9.58
C SER A 161 -6.58 18.48 8.90
N ILE A 162 -6.42 18.59 7.57
CA ILE A 162 -6.92 19.76 6.83
C ILE A 162 -8.45 19.70 6.62
N LEU A 163 -8.99 18.49 6.39
CA LEU A 163 -10.40 18.33 6.01
C LEU A 163 -11.36 18.12 7.18
N THR A 164 -10.85 17.58 8.31
CA THR A 164 -11.68 17.20 9.48
C THR A 164 -11.34 17.96 10.75
N ASP A 165 -10.52 19.03 10.66
CA ASP A 165 -10.04 19.82 11.80
C ASP A 165 -9.37 18.99 12.91
N GLU A 166 -8.89 17.79 12.58
CA GLU A 166 -8.09 16.97 13.51
C GLU A 166 -6.75 17.65 13.79
N PRO A 167 -6.32 17.74 15.06
CA PRO A 167 -5.07 18.43 15.39
C PRO A 167 -3.86 17.70 14.83
N PHE A 168 -3.11 18.37 13.96
CA PHE A 168 -1.81 17.88 13.48
C PHE A 168 -0.73 18.17 14.53
N GLY A 169 -0.57 17.25 15.45
CA GLY A 169 0.30 17.42 16.60
C GLY A 169 1.78 17.07 16.30
N TRP A 170 2.64 17.30 17.28
CA TRP A 170 4.08 17.03 17.18
C TRP A 170 4.39 15.56 16.86
N ARG A 171 3.53 14.62 17.27
CA ARG A 171 3.69 13.18 16.97
C ARG A 171 3.55 12.89 15.49
N GLN A 172 2.55 13.49 14.84
CA GLN A 172 2.34 13.36 13.40
C GLN A 172 3.54 13.92 12.64
N ILE A 173 4.09 15.07 13.07
CA ILE A 173 5.29 15.67 12.47
C ILE A 173 6.49 14.74 12.64
N LEU A 174 6.75 14.27 13.85
CA LEU A 174 7.93 13.44 14.14
C LEU A 174 7.82 12.07 13.47
N GLY A 175 6.68 11.40 13.57
CA GLY A 175 6.46 10.10 12.93
C GLY A 175 6.52 10.17 11.41
N SER A 176 5.94 11.22 10.82
CA SER A 176 6.03 11.48 9.38
C SER A 176 7.46 11.72 8.91
N SER A 177 8.24 12.48 9.68
CA SER A 177 9.66 12.71 9.37
C SER A 177 10.45 11.41 9.39
N LEU A 178 10.20 10.53 10.35
CA LEU A 178 10.85 9.21 10.41
C LEU A 178 10.47 8.32 9.21
N ILE A 179 9.20 8.34 8.77
CA ILE A 179 8.75 7.60 7.58
C ILE A 179 9.44 8.11 6.32
N ILE A 180 9.52 9.44 6.15
CA ILE A 180 10.20 10.05 4.99
C ILE A 180 11.69 9.70 4.98
N ILE A 181 12.37 9.85 6.12
CA ILE A 181 13.79 9.51 6.24
C ILE A 181 14.01 8.03 5.94
N GLY A 182 13.17 7.14 6.48
CA GLY A 182 13.20 5.71 6.18
C GLY A 182 13.04 5.42 4.68
N GLY A 183 12.10 6.09 4.00
CA GLY A 183 11.88 5.98 2.55
C GLY A 183 13.08 6.46 1.74
N ILE A 184 13.65 7.62 2.07
CA ILE A 184 14.84 8.16 1.40
C ILE A 184 16.04 7.21 1.57
N LEU A 185 16.27 6.73 2.78
CA LEU A 185 17.36 5.78 3.06
C LEU A 185 17.17 4.46 2.31
N ALA A 186 15.93 3.99 2.18
CA ALA A 186 15.61 2.79 1.41
C ALA A 186 16.03 2.91 -0.06
N ILE A 187 15.91 4.10 -0.65
CA ILE A 187 16.28 4.36 -2.05
C ILE A 187 17.80 4.60 -2.17
N VAL A 188 18.32 5.50 -1.34
CA VAL A 188 19.71 5.99 -1.47
C VAL A 188 20.73 4.91 -1.08
N LEU A 189 20.42 4.14 -0.04
CA LEU A 189 21.31 3.12 0.48
C LEU A 189 21.03 1.72 -0.12
N SER A 190 20.01 1.55 -0.93
CA SER A 190 19.82 0.29 -1.67
C SER A 190 21.07 0.02 -2.52
N PRO A 191 21.74 -1.13 -2.35
CA PRO A 191 22.77 -1.52 -3.30
C PRO A 191 22.11 -1.47 -4.68
N LYS A 192 22.74 -0.81 -5.66
CA LYS A 192 22.33 -0.94 -7.05
C LYS A 192 22.41 -2.42 -7.37
N GLU A 193 21.30 -3.15 -7.23
CA GLU A 193 21.20 -4.47 -7.82
C GLU A 193 21.51 -4.22 -9.30
N ASN A 194 22.64 -4.75 -9.77
CA ASN A 194 22.94 -4.76 -11.18
C ASN A 194 21.77 -5.48 -11.84
N ILE A 195 20.84 -4.71 -12.34
CA ILE A 195 19.80 -5.19 -13.22
C ILE A 195 20.56 -5.58 -14.47
N SER A 196 21.12 -6.78 -14.46
CA SER A 196 21.63 -7.41 -15.66
C SER A 196 20.40 -7.65 -16.53
N PHE A 197 20.16 -6.72 -17.43
CA PHE A 197 19.29 -6.96 -18.59
C PHE A 197 19.97 -8.05 -19.41
N ASN A 198 19.86 -9.31 -18.99
CA ASN A 198 20.11 -10.42 -19.89
C ASN A 198 18.96 -10.39 -20.91
N LYS A 199 19.32 -9.91 -22.10
CA LYS A 199 18.55 -10.01 -23.33
C LYS A 199 18.17 -11.45 -23.63
#